data_39b9b1a0855043364576ba3ddcc8d5bb
#
_entry.id   39b9b1a0855043364576ba3ddcc8d5bb
#
_cell.length_a   1.000
_cell.length_b   1.000
_cell.length_c   1.000
_cell.angle_alpha   90.00
_cell.angle_beta   90.00
_cell.angle_gamma   90.00
#
_symmetry.space_group_name_H-M   'P 1'
#
loop_
_entity.id
_entity.type
_entity.pdbx_description
1 polymer ?
#
loop_
_entity_poly.entity_id
_entity_poly.type
_entity_poly.pdbx_seq_one_letter_code
_entity_poly.pdbx_strand_id
1 'polypeptide(L)'
;MRAVFAAFNASSGGVAGFVRPVIMPMMEGSIESRGLKINEDYMDNLKGMASCMENIAWFFCQVLFVGGAGGLLVQSTLEPLGYHVELIDLAKAEIPVAIFAVIVGIVYYYIRDKKLAKKYYGEDIAKIAVEEEK
;
A
#
# COMPACT_ATOMS: atom_id res chain seq x y z
N MET A 1 -1.00 5.32 6.40
CA MET A 1 -2.41 5.61 6.76
C MET A 1 -3.31 4.38 6.61
N ARG A 2 -3.33 3.69 5.46
CA ARG A 2 -4.27 2.56 5.25
C ARG A 2 -4.12 1.42 6.26
N ALA A 3 -2.89 1.05 6.63
CA ALA A 3 -2.64 0.02 7.65
C ALA A 3 -3.28 0.38 9.02
N VAL A 4 -3.25 1.65 9.40
CA VAL A 4 -3.89 2.14 10.62
C VAL A 4 -5.41 2.00 10.53
N PHE A 5 -6.03 2.42 9.42
CA PHE A 5 -7.48 2.25 9.22
C PHE A 5 -7.90 0.78 9.20
N ALA A 6 -7.09 -0.10 8.60
CA ALA A 6 -7.34 -1.54 8.59
C ALA A 6 -7.29 -2.14 10.00
N ALA A 7 -6.30 -1.76 10.81
CA ALA A 7 -6.18 -2.22 12.20
C ALA A 7 -7.37 -1.82 13.08
N PHE A 8 -8.09 -0.74 12.73
CA PHE A 8 -9.33 -0.32 13.41
C PHE A 8 -10.59 -0.77 12.66
N ASN A 9 -10.46 -1.65 11.67
CA ASN A 9 -11.57 -2.10 10.81
C ASN A 9 -12.35 -0.95 10.14
N ALA A 10 -11.71 0.19 9.93
CA ALA A 10 -12.31 1.36 9.29
C ALA A 10 -12.15 1.26 7.78
N SER A 11 -13.23 0.95 7.07
CA SER A 11 -13.22 0.91 5.60
C SER A 11 -13.27 2.33 5.01
N SER A 12 -12.28 2.68 4.19
CA SER A 12 -12.27 3.93 3.42
C SER A 12 -12.70 3.72 1.96
N GLY A 13 -13.48 2.68 1.68
CA GLY A 13 -13.98 2.40 0.33
C GLY A 13 -12.96 1.75 -0.62
N GLY A 14 -11.85 1.22 -0.09
CA GLY A 14 -10.83 0.52 -0.86
C GLY A 14 -10.14 1.40 -1.91
N VAL A 15 -9.71 0.78 -3.01
CA VAL A 15 -9.04 1.48 -4.13
C VAL A 15 -9.90 2.59 -4.74
N ALA A 16 -11.21 2.37 -4.85
CA ALA A 16 -12.12 3.36 -5.42
C ALA A 16 -12.31 4.58 -4.50
N GLY A 17 -12.37 4.37 -3.19
CA GLY A 17 -12.61 5.42 -2.21
C GLY A 17 -11.35 6.14 -1.72
N PHE A 18 -10.15 5.59 -1.94
CA PHE A 18 -8.92 6.19 -1.45
C PHE A 18 -7.87 6.42 -2.53
N VAL A 19 -7.55 5.41 -3.33
CA VAL A 19 -6.48 5.55 -4.34
C VAL A 19 -6.88 6.56 -5.41
N ARG A 20 -8.08 6.43 -5.97
CA ARG A 20 -8.54 7.31 -7.05
C ARG A 20 -8.72 8.76 -6.62
N PRO A 21 -9.47 9.09 -5.53
CA PRO A 21 -9.73 10.48 -5.20
C PRO A 21 -8.61 11.18 -4.42
N VAL A 22 -7.69 10.43 -3.80
CA VAL A 22 -6.66 11.01 -2.94
C VAL A 22 -5.26 10.78 -3.51
N ILE A 23 -4.89 9.52 -3.75
CA ILE A 23 -3.51 9.19 -4.12
C ILE A 23 -3.19 9.65 -5.55
N MET A 24 -4.11 9.45 -6.50
CA MET A 24 -3.85 9.82 -7.88
C MET A 24 -3.62 11.32 -8.06
N PRO A 25 -4.47 12.24 -7.56
CA PRO A 25 -4.20 13.67 -7.65
C PRO A 25 -2.90 14.10 -6.94
N MET A 26 -2.54 13.45 -5.83
CA MET A 26 -1.25 13.73 -5.16
C MET A 26 -0.05 13.33 -6.02
N MET A 27 -0.14 12.21 -6.74
CA MET A 27 0.91 11.77 -7.67
C MET A 27 1.02 12.71 -8.86
N GLU A 28 -0.09 13.10 -9.46
CA GLU A 28 -0.14 14.08 -10.54
C GLU A 28 0.51 15.41 -10.11
N GLY A 29 0.06 15.97 -8.99
CA GLY A 29 0.66 17.19 -8.45
C GLY A 29 2.14 17.07 -8.11
N SER A 30 2.61 15.89 -7.68
CA SER A 30 4.04 15.64 -7.44
C SER A 30 4.87 15.61 -8.73
N ILE A 31 4.32 15.13 -9.83
CA ILE A 31 4.97 15.11 -11.14
C ILE A 31 5.04 16.54 -11.69
N GLU A 32 3.92 17.25 -11.68
CA GLU A 32 3.81 18.63 -12.18
C GLU A 32 4.68 19.60 -11.38
N SER A 33 4.77 19.45 -10.05
CA SER A 33 5.63 20.29 -9.20
C SER A 33 7.13 20.18 -9.52
N ARG A 34 7.52 19.08 -10.19
CA ARG A 34 8.89 18.88 -10.69
C ARG A 34 9.10 19.39 -12.13
N GLY A 35 8.12 20.07 -12.70
CA GLY A 35 8.16 20.55 -14.10
C GLY A 35 8.03 19.43 -15.14
N LEU A 36 7.64 18.23 -14.73
CA LEU A 36 7.47 17.09 -15.62
C LEU A 36 6.03 17.04 -16.17
N LYS A 37 5.88 16.59 -17.42
CA LYS A 37 4.57 16.37 -18.02
C LYS A 37 4.01 15.03 -17.57
N ILE A 38 2.69 14.97 -17.34
CA ILE A 38 2.00 13.72 -17.00
C ILE A 38 2.13 12.75 -18.18
N ASN A 39 2.62 11.55 -17.89
CA ASN A 39 2.67 10.42 -18.82
C ASN A 39 1.63 9.40 -18.39
N GLU A 40 0.67 9.08 -19.27
CA GLU A 40 -0.46 8.20 -18.95
C GLU A 40 0.00 6.77 -18.58
N ASP A 41 0.95 6.21 -19.31
CA ASP A 41 1.47 4.86 -19.02
C ASP A 41 2.17 4.78 -17.66
N TYR A 42 2.90 5.84 -17.29
CA TYR A 42 3.52 5.93 -15.97
C TYR A 42 2.46 6.04 -14.88
N MET A 43 1.45 6.89 -15.08
CA MET A 43 0.34 7.06 -14.14
C MET A 43 -0.47 5.78 -13.93
N ASP A 44 -0.72 5.00 -14.99
CA ASP A 44 -1.40 3.70 -14.88
C ASP A 44 -0.56 2.69 -14.08
N ASN A 45 0.75 2.69 -14.26
CA ASN A 45 1.65 1.87 -13.42
C ASN A 45 1.62 2.31 -11.95
N LEU A 46 1.67 3.62 -11.66
CA LEU A 46 1.57 4.16 -10.30
C LEU A 46 0.26 3.77 -9.63
N LYS A 47 -0.85 3.90 -10.35
CA LYS A 47 -2.19 3.50 -9.88
C LYS A 47 -2.25 2.00 -9.56
N GLY A 48 -1.66 1.16 -10.41
CA GLY A 48 -1.54 -0.28 -10.16
C GLY A 48 -0.73 -0.56 -8.88
N MET A 49 0.42 0.07 -8.71
CA MET A 49 1.26 -0.08 -7.52
C MET A 49 0.56 0.41 -6.25
N ALA A 50 -0.09 1.57 -6.30
CA ALA A 50 -0.84 2.12 -5.18
C ALA A 50 -2.01 1.21 -4.78
N SER A 51 -2.73 0.65 -5.77
CA SER A 51 -3.82 -0.29 -5.54
C SER A 51 -3.35 -1.59 -4.91
N CYS A 52 -2.22 -2.13 -5.37
CA CYS A 52 -1.62 -3.33 -4.79
C CYS A 52 -1.13 -3.08 -3.36
N MET A 53 -0.48 -1.94 -3.11
CA MET A 53 -0.01 -1.61 -1.76
C MET A 53 -1.19 -1.37 -0.80
N GLU A 54 -2.27 -0.79 -1.27
CA GLU A 54 -3.51 -0.64 -0.50
C GLU A 54 -4.08 -2.00 -0.11
N ASN A 55 -4.14 -2.95 -1.04
CA ASN A 55 -4.62 -4.30 -0.78
C ASN A 55 -3.71 -5.08 0.18
N ILE A 56 -2.38 -4.97 0.04
CA ILE A 56 -1.42 -5.57 0.98
C ILE A 56 -1.66 -5.02 2.39
N ALA A 57 -1.71 -3.69 2.53
CA ALA A 57 -1.91 -3.05 3.82
C ALA A 57 -3.27 -3.44 4.44
N TRP A 58 -4.33 -3.52 3.64
CA TRP A 58 -5.63 -3.96 4.11
C TRP A 58 -5.64 -5.42 4.54
N PHE A 59 -5.15 -6.32 3.68
CA PHE A 59 -5.20 -7.76 3.91
C PHE A 59 -4.43 -8.17 5.18
N PHE A 60 -3.19 -7.72 5.31
CA PHE A 60 -2.36 -8.10 6.45
C PHE A 60 -2.68 -7.34 7.75
N CYS A 61 -3.27 -6.16 7.68
CA CYS A 61 -3.56 -5.39 8.89
C CYS A 61 -5.00 -5.58 9.41
N GLN A 62 -5.93 -6.15 8.64
CA GLN A 62 -7.31 -6.35 9.09
C GLN A 62 -7.42 -7.38 10.25
N VAL A 63 -6.52 -8.35 10.31
CA VAL A 63 -6.50 -9.38 11.36
C VAL A 63 -6.02 -8.80 12.70
N LEU A 64 -5.36 -7.64 12.70
CA LEU A 64 -4.97 -6.92 13.91
C LEU A 64 -6.19 -6.39 14.68
N PHE A 65 -7.34 -6.26 14.03
CA PHE A 65 -8.58 -5.93 14.70
C PHE A 65 -9.13 -7.16 15.45
N VAL A 66 -8.97 -7.17 16.77
CA VAL A 66 -9.45 -8.22 17.64
C VAL A 66 -10.98 -8.32 17.52
N GLY A 67 -11.49 -9.46 17.08
CA GLY A 67 -12.92 -9.63 16.77
C GLY A 67 -13.30 -9.36 15.32
N GLY A 68 -12.33 -9.10 14.45
CA GLY A 68 -12.56 -9.07 13.00
C GLY A 68 -13.00 -10.43 12.44
N ALA A 69 -13.77 -10.38 11.34
CA ALA A 69 -14.34 -11.61 10.73
C ALA A 69 -13.28 -12.68 10.41
N GLY A 70 -12.08 -12.27 10.01
CA GLY A 70 -10.97 -13.20 9.74
C GLY A 70 -10.51 -13.95 10.98
N GLY A 71 -10.30 -13.26 12.10
CA GLY A 71 -9.91 -13.86 13.37
C GLY A 71 -10.98 -14.80 13.91
N LEU A 72 -12.26 -14.40 13.85
CA LEU A 72 -13.39 -15.22 14.25
C LEU A 72 -13.52 -16.49 13.40
N LEU A 73 -13.28 -16.39 12.09
CA LEU A 73 -13.29 -17.55 11.19
C LEU A 73 -12.19 -18.55 11.56
N VAL A 74 -10.97 -18.07 11.81
CA VAL A 74 -9.85 -18.92 12.22
C VAL A 74 -10.16 -19.59 13.54
N GLN A 75 -10.64 -18.86 14.56
CA GLN A 75 -11.01 -19.41 15.87
C GLN A 75 -12.09 -20.49 15.73
N SER A 76 -13.19 -20.19 15.03
CA SER A 76 -14.29 -21.14 14.84
C SER A 76 -13.91 -22.39 14.05
N THR A 77 -12.86 -22.31 13.22
CA THR A 77 -12.34 -23.46 12.48
C THR A 77 -11.44 -24.35 13.34
N LEU A 78 -10.69 -23.74 14.26
CA LEU A 78 -9.74 -24.45 15.13
C LEU A 78 -10.41 -25.10 16.35
N GLU A 79 -11.46 -24.48 16.90
CA GLU A 79 -12.18 -25.03 18.08
C GLU A 79 -12.68 -26.48 17.90
N PRO A 80 -13.34 -26.86 16.80
CA PRO A 80 -13.79 -28.24 16.59
C PRO A 80 -12.64 -29.25 16.45
N LEU A 81 -11.43 -28.75 16.11
CA LEU A 81 -10.22 -29.56 16.00
C LEU A 81 -9.50 -29.73 17.36
N GLY A 82 -10.06 -29.18 18.43
CA GLY A 82 -9.51 -29.28 19.79
C GLY A 82 -8.47 -28.20 20.12
N TYR A 83 -8.28 -27.19 19.26
CA TYR A 83 -7.37 -26.08 19.51
C TYR A 83 -8.15 -24.87 20.04
N HIS A 84 -7.96 -24.55 21.30
CA HIS A 84 -8.51 -23.33 21.91
C HIS A 84 -7.56 -22.17 21.66
N VAL A 85 -7.94 -21.26 20.78
CA VAL A 85 -7.14 -20.09 20.41
C VAL A 85 -7.91 -18.80 20.75
N GLU A 86 -7.27 -17.91 21.50
CA GLU A 86 -7.84 -16.59 21.76
C GLU A 86 -7.60 -15.63 20.61
N LEU A 87 -8.60 -14.79 20.31
CA LEU A 87 -8.50 -13.80 19.22
C LEU A 87 -7.32 -12.84 19.40
N ILE A 88 -6.98 -12.53 20.65
CA ILE A 88 -5.84 -11.66 20.96
C ILE A 88 -4.49 -12.30 20.60
N ASP A 89 -4.38 -13.62 20.72
CA ASP A 89 -3.16 -14.32 20.39
C ASP A 89 -2.98 -14.46 18.88
N LEU A 90 -4.08 -14.63 18.15
CA LEU A 90 -4.06 -14.52 16.68
C LEU A 90 -3.60 -13.14 16.22
N ALA A 91 -4.14 -12.08 16.81
CA ALA A 91 -3.74 -10.72 16.48
C ALA A 91 -2.24 -10.45 16.79
N LYS A 92 -1.74 -10.94 17.95
CA LYS A 92 -0.31 -10.84 18.30
C LYS A 92 0.60 -11.58 17.32
N ALA A 93 0.19 -12.78 16.87
CA ALA A 93 0.95 -13.58 15.91
C ALA A 93 1.01 -12.90 14.52
N GLU A 94 -0.02 -12.14 14.15
CA GLU A 94 -0.10 -11.44 12.86
C GLU A 94 0.74 -10.14 12.83
N ILE A 95 1.00 -9.49 13.96
CA ILE A 95 1.77 -8.23 14.03
C ILE A 95 3.10 -8.32 13.24
N PRO A 96 4.00 -9.28 13.51
CA PRO A 96 5.26 -9.36 12.78
C PRO A 96 5.08 -9.64 11.29
N VAL A 97 4.08 -10.43 10.92
CA VAL A 97 3.76 -10.75 9.53
C VAL A 97 3.26 -9.52 8.80
N ALA A 98 2.35 -8.76 9.39
CA ALA A 98 1.81 -7.53 8.84
C ALA A 98 2.91 -6.47 8.63
N ILE A 99 3.79 -6.27 9.62
CA ILE A 99 4.93 -5.35 9.54
C ILE A 99 5.85 -5.78 8.39
N PHE A 100 6.22 -7.06 8.34
CA PHE A 100 7.10 -7.59 7.32
C PHE A 100 6.50 -7.42 5.91
N ALA A 101 5.23 -7.76 5.72
CA ALA A 101 4.54 -7.63 4.44
C ALA A 101 4.50 -6.17 3.96
N VAL A 102 4.23 -5.21 4.86
CA VAL A 102 4.23 -3.78 4.54
C VAL A 102 5.62 -3.30 4.17
N ILE A 103 6.66 -3.68 4.91
CA ILE A 103 8.06 -3.30 4.61
C ILE A 103 8.48 -3.85 3.24
N VAL A 104 8.23 -5.12 2.98
CA VAL A 104 8.55 -5.74 1.67
C VAL A 104 7.81 -5.03 0.54
N GLY A 105 6.54 -4.72 0.72
CA GLY A 105 5.75 -3.97 -0.25
C GLY A 105 6.34 -2.58 -0.53
N ILE A 106 6.71 -1.83 0.51
CA ILE A 106 7.34 -0.50 0.37
C ILE A 106 8.64 -0.60 -0.42
N VAL A 107 9.54 -1.50 -0.02
CA VAL A 107 10.85 -1.67 -0.68
C VAL A 107 10.68 -2.08 -2.15
N TYR A 108 9.81 -3.06 -2.41
CA TYR A 108 9.54 -3.53 -3.77
C TYR A 108 9.00 -2.41 -4.68
N TYR A 109 7.97 -1.69 -4.23
CA TYR A 109 7.36 -0.64 -5.04
C TYR A 109 8.25 0.59 -5.16
N TYR A 110 9.06 0.91 -4.15
CA TYR A 110 10.06 1.97 -4.25
C TYR A 110 11.11 1.69 -5.33
N ILE A 111 11.63 0.45 -5.37
CA ILE A 111 12.59 0.04 -6.40
C ILE A 111 11.94 0.07 -7.79
N ARG A 112 10.71 -0.43 -7.88
CA ARG A 112 9.95 -0.45 -9.13
C ARG A 112 9.65 0.95 -9.64
N ASP A 113 9.22 1.85 -8.76
CA ASP A 113 8.95 3.24 -9.10
C ASP A 113 10.20 3.96 -9.64
N LYS A 114 11.35 3.80 -8.98
CA LYS A 114 12.63 4.35 -9.49
C LYS A 114 12.97 3.86 -10.90
N LYS A 115 12.74 2.56 -11.19
CA LYS A 115 12.98 2.02 -12.53
C LYS A 115 12.01 2.58 -13.56
N LEU A 116 10.74 2.73 -13.20
CA LEU A 116 9.73 3.31 -14.08
C LEU A 116 9.96 4.80 -14.31
N ALA A 117 10.26 5.57 -13.28
CA ALA A 117 10.61 6.98 -13.39
C ALA A 117 11.82 7.19 -14.32
N LYS A 118 12.87 6.39 -14.18
CA LYS A 118 14.01 6.41 -15.09
C LYS A 118 13.63 6.06 -16.52
N LYS A 119 12.71 5.12 -16.72
CA LYS A 119 12.26 4.71 -18.06
C LYS A 119 11.47 5.81 -18.76
N TYR A 120 10.56 6.49 -18.04
CA TYR A 120 9.62 7.44 -18.64
C TYR A 120 10.11 8.89 -18.60
N TYR A 121 10.96 9.24 -17.64
CA TYR A 121 11.42 10.62 -17.39
C TYR A 121 12.94 10.77 -17.31
N GLY A 122 13.72 9.73 -17.64
CA GLY A 122 15.18 9.77 -17.45
C GLY A 122 15.87 10.92 -18.16
N GLU A 123 15.44 11.28 -19.37
CA GLU A 123 15.98 12.40 -20.14
C GLU A 123 15.52 13.76 -19.59
N ASP A 124 14.28 13.87 -19.14
CA ASP A 124 13.72 15.11 -18.63
C ASP A 124 14.28 15.45 -17.24
N ILE A 125 14.44 14.45 -16.38
CA ILE A 125 15.09 14.61 -15.07
C ILE A 125 16.53 15.06 -15.23
N ALA A 126 17.26 14.51 -16.20
CA ALA A 126 18.64 14.92 -16.48
C ALA A 126 18.73 16.38 -16.95
N LYS A 127 17.76 16.87 -17.73
CA LYS A 127 17.70 18.27 -18.16
C LYS A 127 17.43 19.23 -17.00
N ILE A 128 16.48 18.89 -16.12
CA ILE A 128 16.14 19.70 -14.94
C ILE A 128 17.35 19.82 -14.01
N ALA A 129 18.07 18.74 -13.76
CA ALA A 129 19.26 18.76 -12.93
C ALA A 129 20.37 19.67 -13.47
N VAL A 130 20.52 19.78 -14.80
CA VAL A 130 21.49 20.68 -15.45
C VAL A 130 21.05 22.14 -15.39
N GLU A 131 19.75 22.41 -15.32
CA GLU A 131 19.21 23.78 -15.19
C GLU A 131 19.31 24.31 -13.75
N GLU A 132 19.21 23.45 -12.75
CA GLU A 132 19.39 23.82 -11.33
C GLU A 132 20.86 24.08 -10.93
N GLU A 133 21.83 23.59 -11.70
CA GLU A 133 23.28 23.85 -11.48
C GLU A 133 23.77 25.14 -12.14
N LYS A 134 22.94 25.89 -12.86
CA LYS A 134 23.30 27.15 -13.51
C LYS A 134 22.79 28.38 -12.77
#